data_0311177aa5127e70a3a92a9250525a2d
#
_entry.id   0311177aa5127e70a3a92a9250525a2d
#
_cell.length_a   1.000
_cell.length_b   1.000
_cell.length_c   1.000
_cell.angle_alpha   90.00
_cell.angle_beta   90.00
_cell.angle_gamma   90.00
#
_symmetry.space_group_name_H-M   'P 1'
#
loop_
_entity.id
_entity.type
_entity.pdbx_description
1 polymer ?
#
loop_
_entity_poly.entity_id
_entity_poly.type
_entity_poly.pdbx_seq_one_letter_code
_entity_poly.pdbx_strand_id
1 'polypeptide(L)'
;MAQEKAKIHQLFAVPNTAQDASGERDYYYAPAAQTDEPEICPACFGSGMEVVPGKGARPCKCRKQKSHTNLLDRSRIPKRYLDCHFHNYKVFNPSQDRAFRFASNLAMNYPAIERGALFMGTVGVGKTHLAVSILKGLTERGFDCLFYEFGALLKEIQNSYNTSTQTSELKVLAPIFETEILVLDEIGASKPTDWVRDTMMQIINNRYNEKRLTIFTTNFSDSRKNDKEGEILEDRIGVPLRSRLYEMCKTVVIEGEDYRKRLGGKT
;
A
#
# COMPACT_ATOMS: atom_id res chain seq x y z
N MET A 1 29.19 39.13 1.81
CA MET A 1 28.25 37.99 1.75
C MET A 1 27.12 38.11 0.71
N ALA A 2 26.63 39.31 0.35
CA ALA A 2 25.62 39.49 -0.72
C ALA A 2 26.19 39.39 -2.15
N GLN A 3 27.45 39.70 -2.36
CA GLN A 3 28.09 39.65 -3.68
C GLN A 3 28.57 38.25 -4.10
N GLU A 4 28.73 37.33 -3.18
CA GLU A 4 29.11 35.92 -3.46
C GLU A 4 27.93 35.07 -3.88
N LYS A 5 26.73 35.37 -3.39
CA LYS A 5 25.50 34.68 -3.81
C LYS A 5 25.09 35.00 -5.25
N ALA A 6 25.43 36.17 -5.76
CA ALA A 6 25.12 36.54 -7.15
C ALA A 6 25.98 35.80 -8.19
N LYS A 7 27.18 35.31 -7.82
CA LYS A 7 28.08 34.58 -8.73
C LYS A 7 27.68 33.11 -8.95
N ILE A 8 26.95 32.50 -8.02
CA ILE A 8 26.51 31.10 -8.13
C ILE A 8 25.31 30.96 -9.09
N HIS A 9 24.48 32.01 -9.22
CA HIS A 9 23.33 32.02 -10.13
C HIS A 9 23.66 32.08 -11.63
N GLN A 10 24.89 32.48 -12.00
CA GLN A 10 25.29 32.56 -13.42
C GLN A 10 25.75 31.22 -14.03
N LEU A 11 25.91 30.17 -13.24
CA LEU A 11 26.46 28.88 -13.69
C LEU A 11 25.41 27.88 -14.23
N PHE A 12 24.11 28.20 -14.18
CA PHE A 12 23.04 27.28 -14.59
C PHE A 12 22.07 27.85 -15.63
N ALA A 13 22.52 28.78 -16.48
CA ALA A 13 21.74 29.28 -17.63
C ALA A 13 21.89 28.29 -18.79
N VAL A 14 20.84 27.53 -19.14
CA VAL A 14 20.77 26.72 -20.36
C VAL A 14 20.38 27.62 -21.53
N PRO A 15 21.17 27.74 -22.60
CA PRO A 15 20.79 28.58 -23.76
C PRO A 15 19.70 27.88 -24.58
N ASN A 16 18.60 28.57 -24.82
CA ASN A 16 17.55 28.14 -25.74
C ASN A 16 17.95 28.49 -27.19
N THR A 17 18.03 27.51 -28.09
CA THR A 17 18.48 27.65 -29.49
C THR A 17 17.31 27.94 -30.43
N ALA A 18 16.48 28.91 -30.17
CA ALA A 18 15.54 29.46 -31.15
C ALA A 18 16.00 30.86 -31.52
N GLN A 19 16.55 31.04 -32.73
CA GLN A 19 16.83 32.34 -33.32
C GLN A 19 15.59 32.82 -34.09
N ASP A 20 15.08 33.99 -33.74
CA ASP A 20 14.17 34.73 -34.59
C ASP A 20 14.90 35.77 -35.43
N ALA A 21 14.22 36.37 -36.43
CA ALA A 21 14.84 37.17 -37.49
C ALA A 21 15.34 38.56 -37.05
N SER A 22 15.32 38.89 -35.75
CA SER A 22 15.71 40.21 -35.23
C SER A 22 17.02 40.25 -34.46
N GLY A 23 17.63 39.12 -34.16
CA GLY A 23 18.96 39.05 -33.53
C GLY A 23 19.04 39.46 -32.07
N GLU A 24 17.94 39.76 -31.42
CA GLU A 24 17.87 40.03 -29.97
C GLU A 24 17.57 38.75 -29.20
N ARG A 25 18.32 38.51 -28.11
CA ARG A 25 18.13 37.33 -27.24
C ARG A 25 17.23 37.71 -26.08
N ASP A 26 15.98 37.26 -26.14
CA ASP A 26 15.09 37.31 -24.98
C ASP A 26 15.42 36.20 -23.98
N TYR A 27 15.84 36.60 -22.79
CA TYR A 27 16.01 35.69 -21.66
C TYR A 27 14.68 35.56 -20.95
N TYR A 28 13.93 34.49 -21.22
CA TYR A 28 12.77 34.15 -20.42
C TYR A 28 13.24 33.62 -19.06
N TYR A 29 13.00 34.38 -18.01
CA TYR A 29 13.06 33.91 -16.65
C TYR A 29 11.86 32.97 -16.41
N ALA A 30 12.08 31.67 -16.41
CA ALA A 30 11.11 30.77 -15.81
C ALA A 30 10.99 31.12 -14.32
N PRO A 31 9.77 31.30 -13.76
CA PRO A 31 9.62 31.53 -12.35
C PRO A 31 10.26 30.32 -11.63
N ALA A 32 11.14 30.58 -10.67
CA ALA A 32 11.76 29.57 -9.85
C ALA A 32 10.65 28.68 -9.31
N ALA A 33 10.75 27.37 -9.58
CA ALA A 33 9.88 26.39 -8.94
C ALA A 33 9.92 26.69 -7.43
N GLN A 34 8.76 26.96 -6.85
CA GLN A 34 8.64 27.10 -5.41
C GLN A 34 9.09 25.75 -4.84
N THR A 35 10.33 25.69 -4.39
CA THR A 35 10.79 24.63 -3.53
C THR A 35 10.04 24.83 -2.22
N ASP A 36 9.05 23.99 -1.94
CA ASP A 36 8.49 23.85 -0.60
C ASP A 36 9.66 23.48 0.32
N GLU A 37 10.32 24.49 0.87
CA GLU A 37 11.27 24.25 1.95
C GLU A 37 10.47 23.59 3.07
N PRO A 38 10.89 22.44 3.57
CA PRO A 38 10.14 21.74 4.61
C PRO A 38 10.03 22.67 5.82
N GLU A 39 8.80 23.03 6.19
CA GLU A 39 8.54 23.88 7.36
C GLU A 39 9.27 23.30 8.58
N ILE A 40 10.23 24.06 9.09
CA ILE A 40 11.02 23.67 10.25
C ILE A 40 10.09 23.69 11.46
N CYS A 41 9.94 22.55 12.15
CA CYS A 41 9.09 22.43 13.32
C CYS A 41 9.48 23.47 14.40
N PRO A 42 8.55 24.34 14.82
CA PRO A 42 8.87 25.40 15.80
C PRO A 42 9.20 24.88 17.20
N ALA A 43 8.85 23.63 17.52
CA ALA A 43 9.12 23.04 18.85
C ALA A 43 10.51 22.40 18.97
N CYS A 44 11.09 21.93 17.88
CA CYS A 44 12.40 21.27 17.92
C CYS A 44 13.42 21.85 16.92
N PHE A 45 13.04 22.85 16.14
CA PHE A 45 13.90 23.50 15.15
C PHE A 45 14.65 22.50 14.24
N GLY A 46 13.97 21.42 13.85
CA GLY A 46 14.53 20.38 12.98
C GLY A 46 15.32 19.27 13.69
N SER A 47 15.66 19.42 14.99
CA SER A 47 16.46 18.43 15.74
C SER A 47 15.70 17.13 16.05
N GLY A 48 14.37 17.13 15.97
CA GLY A 48 13.52 16.00 16.34
C GLY A 48 13.41 15.75 17.86
N MET A 49 14.02 16.61 18.69
CA MET A 49 13.98 16.53 20.15
C MET A 49 13.42 17.85 20.71
N GLU A 50 12.45 17.77 21.60
CA GLU A 50 11.86 18.91 22.31
C GLU A 50 12.44 18.98 23.71
N VAL A 51 12.95 20.15 24.10
CA VAL A 51 13.45 20.40 25.47
C VAL A 51 12.27 20.83 26.34
N VAL A 52 11.99 20.05 27.38
CA VAL A 52 10.94 20.35 28.36
C VAL A 52 11.62 20.87 29.64
N PRO A 53 11.36 22.12 30.03
CA PRO A 53 11.93 22.71 31.23
C PRO A 53 11.71 21.81 32.46
N GLY A 54 12.76 21.51 33.21
CA GLY A 54 12.73 20.65 34.40
C GLY A 54 12.56 19.14 34.17
N LYS A 55 12.37 18.69 32.93
CA LYS A 55 12.19 17.26 32.60
C LYS A 55 13.18 16.73 31.56
N GLY A 56 14.07 17.57 31.03
CA GLY A 56 15.05 17.18 30.01
C GLY A 56 14.52 17.16 28.58
N ALA A 57 15.19 16.41 27.69
CA ALA A 57 14.80 16.31 26.29
C ALA A 57 13.90 15.08 26.05
N ARG A 58 12.87 15.25 25.21
CA ARG A 58 11.99 14.17 24.76
C ARG A 58 11.85 14.18 23.24
N PRO A 59 11.50 13.05 22.61
CA PRO A 59 11.18 13.02 21.17
C PRO A 59 10.06 14.00 20.83
N CYS A 60 10.31 14.88 19.85
CA CYS A 60 9.31 15.86 19.40
C CYS A 60 8.16 15.17 18.69
N LYS A 61 6.95 15.73 18.81
CA LYS A 61 5.76 15.24 18.11
C LYS A 61 5.96 15.20 16.58
N CYS A 62 6.71 16.16 16.01
CA CYS A 62 7.00 16.20 14.58
C CYS A 62 7.82 14.98 14.12
N ARG A 63 8.68 14.41 14.97
CA ARG A 63 9.44 13.19 14.65
C ARG A 63 8.52 11.99 14.51
N LYS A 64 7.52 11.87 15.39
CA LYS A 64 6.47 10.83 15.26
C LYS A 64 5.67 11.04 13.99
N GLN A 65 5.20 12.25 13.70
CA GLN A 65 4.45 12.56 12.48
C GLN A 65 5.24 12.27 11.21
N LYS A 66 6.52 12.71 11.12
CA LYS A 66 7.39 12.41 9.97
C LYS A 66 7.64 10.91 9.82
N SER A 67 7.81 10.18 10.92
CA SER A 67 7.96 8.72 10.89
C SER A 67 6.69 8.04 10.36
N HIS A 68 5.51 8.46 10.82
CA HIS A 68 4.23 7.92 10.35
C HIS A 68 3.97 8.25 8.87
N THR A 69 4.22 9.49 8.43
CA THR A 69 4.08 9.88 7.02
C THR A 69 5.00 9.03 6.14
N ASN A 70 6.26 8.86 6.53
CA ASN A 70 7.21 8.01 5.81
C ASN A 70 6.75 6.55 5.73
N LEU A 71 6.18 5.98 6.78
CA LEU A 71 5.66 4.61 6.77
C LEU A 71 4.45 4.48 5.83
N LEU A 72 3.55 5.45 5.84
CA LEU A 72 2.38 5.44 4.97
C LEU A 72 2.77 5.59 3.48
N ASP A 73 3.72 6.48 3.17
CA ASP A 73 4.24 6.65 1.81
C ASP A 73 4.93 5.38 1.30
N ARG A 74 5.65 4.68 2.18
CA ARG A 74 6.31 3.41 1.86
C ARG A 74 5.34 2.24 1.75
N SER A 75 4.14 2.35 2.29
CA SER A 75 3.15 1.27 2.29
C SER A 75 2.58 0.93 0.91
N ARG A 76 2.88 1.71 -0.13
CA ARG A 76 2.47 1.50 -1.53
C ARG A 76 0.95 1.43 -1.74
N ILE A 77 0.17 2.06 -0.88
CA ILE A 77 -1.28 2.14 -1.06
C ILE A 77 -1.59 2.93 -2.34
N PRO A 78 -2.35 2.37 -3.31
CA PRO A 78 -2.73 3.10 -4.51
C PRO A 78 -3.54 4.36 -4.18
N LYS A 79 -3.35 5.44 -4.94
CA LYS A 79 -4.04 6.74 -4.74
C LYS A 79 -5.55 6.58 -4.57
N ARG A 80 -6.16 5.65 -5.32
CA ARG A 80 -7.59 5.34 -5.24
C ARG A 80 -8.07 4.93 -3.84
N TYR A 81 -7.21 4.33 -3.03
CA TYR A 81 -7.53 3.79 -1.71
C TYR A 81 -7.01 4.65 -0.55
N LEU A 82 -6.41 5.82 -0.86
CA LEU A 82 -5.92 6.73 0.18
C LEU A 82 -7.02 7.24 1.11
N ASP A 83 -8.26 7.30 0.64
CA ASP A 83 -9.42 7.72 1.44
C ASP A 83 -10.13 6.56 2.15
N CYS A 84 -9.64 5.31 2.02
CA CYS A 84 -10.21 4.17 2.72
C CYS A 84 -9.83 4.19 4.20
N HIS A 85 -10.84 4.30 5.07
CA HIS A 85 -10.71 4.29 6.53
C HIS A 85 -11.89 3.56 7.15
N PHE A 86 -11.74 3.09 8.39
CA PHE A 86 -12.85 2.50 9.14
C PHE A 86 -14.03 3.45 9.31
N HIS A 87 -13.79 4.74 9.55
CA HIS A 87 -14.84 5.72 9.79
C HIS A 87 -15.73 6.00 8.57
N ASN A 88 -15.27 5.75 7.37
CA ASN A 88 -16.05 5.97 6.15
C ASN A 88 -16.51 4.66 5.45
N TYR A 89 -16.25 3.50 6.06
CA TYR A 89 -16.80 2.24 5.62
C TYR A 89 -18.30 2.18 5.93
N LYS A 90 -19.11 1.92 4.91
CA LYS A 90 -20.57 1.86 5.07
C LYS A 90 -21.06 0.42 5.13
N VAL A 91 -21.74 0.10 6.20
CA VAL A 91 -22.34 -1.22 6.44
C VAL A 91 -23.79 -1.21 5.95
N PHE A 92 -24.16 -2.16 5.11
CA PHE A 92 -25.50 -2.31 4.56
C PHE A 92 -26.16 -3.64 4.93
N ASN A 93 -25.40 -4.59 5.42
CA ASN A 93 -25.91 -5.92 5.78
C ASN A 93 -25.07 -6.57 6.89
N PRO A 94 -25.59 -7.64 7.54
CA PRO A 94 -24.91 -8.30 8.63
C PRO A 94 -23.54 -8.91 8.29
N SER A 95 -23.29 -9.33 7.01
CA SER A 95 -21.99 -9.87 6.63
C SER A 95 -20.91 -8.79 6.61
N GLN A 96 -21.26 -7.59 6.15
CA GLN A 96 -20.38 -6.41 6.17
C GLN A 96 -20.12 -5.94 7.62
N ASP A 97 -21.12 -5.99 8.51
CA ASP A 97 -20.94 -5.66 9.93
C ASP A 97 -19.95 -6.62 10.61
N ARG A 98 -20.11 -7.92 10.40
CA ARG A 98 -19.16 -8.92 10.90
C ARG A 98 -17.74 -8.70 10.39
N ALA A 99 -17.59 -8.39 9.07
CA ALA A 99 -16.31 -8.12 8.46
C ALA A 99 -15.66 -6.84 9.03
N PHE A 100 -16.45 -5.79 9.20
CA PHE A 100 -16.01 -4.53 9.79
C PHE A 100 -15.52 -4.71 11.23
N ARG A 101 -16.30 -5.40 12.07
CA ARG A 101 -15.92 -5.69 13.47
C ARG A 101 -14.65 -6.53 13.55
N PHE A 102 -14.55 -7.54 12.71
CA PHE A 102 -13.33 -8.36 12.64
C PHE A 102 -12.11 -7.53 12.22
N ALA A 103 -12.24 -6.73 11.16
CA ALA A 103 -11.16 -5.88 10.65
C ALA A 103 -10.70 -4.84 11.69
N SER A 104 -11.66 -4.19 12.37
CA SER A 104 -11.37 -3.23 13.44
C SER A 104 -10.68 -3.90 14.62
N ASN A 105 -11.16 -5.09 15.03
CA ASN A 105 -10.55 -5.86 16.11
C ASN A 105 -9.11 -6.28 15.77
N LEU A 106 -8.84 -6.72 14.53
CA LEU A 106 -7.50 -7.07 14.06
C LEU A 106 -6.56 -5.85 14.16
N ALA A 107 -7.00 -4.69 13.63
CA ALA A 107 -6.20 -3.47 13.66
C ALA A 107 -5.91 -2.95 15.08
N MET A 108 -6.85 -3.11 16.02
CA MET A 108 -6.69 -2.66 17.40
C MET A 108 -5.82 -3.59 18.25
N ASN A 109 -5.96 -4.90 18.07
CA ASN A 109 -5.37 -5.90 18.98
C ASN A 109 -4.10 -6.56 18.44
N TYR A 110 -3.66 -6.30 17.20
CA TYR A 110 -2.33 -6.73 16.77
C TYR A 110 -1.25 -6.09 17.67
N PRO A 111 -0.20 -6.79 18.11
CA PRO A 111 0.24 -8.14 17.71
C PRO A 111 -0.35 -9.30 18.52
N ALA A 112 -1.29 -9.07 19.44
CA ALA A 112 -1.91 -10.15 20.21
C ALA A 112 -2.79 -11.11 19.33
N ILE A 113 -3.16 -10.69 18.12
CA ILE A 113 -3.83 -11.51 17.12
C ILE A 113 -2.79 -11.97 16.10
N GLU A 114 -2.54 -13.27 16.05
CA GLU A 114 -1.51 -13.85 15.17
C GLU A 114 -2.02 -14.21 13.77
N ARG A 115 -3.34 -14.41 13.62
CA ARG A 115 -3.95 -14.80 12.34
C ARG A 115 -4.40 -13.58 11.54
N GLY A 116 -3.98 -13.51 10.27
CA GLY A 116 -4.41 -12.50 9.33
C GLY A 116 -5.87 -12.66 8.88
N ALA A 117 -6.20 -12.05 7.76
CA ALA A 117 -7.54 -12.06 7.16
C ALA A 117 -7.50 -12.56 5.71
N LEU A 118 -8.49 -13.35 5.32
CA LEU A 118 -8.84 -13.59 3.92
C LEU A 118 -10.26 -13.08 3.69
N PHE A 119 -10.36 -11.87 3.09
CA PHE A 119 -11.65 -11.29 2.71
C PHE A 119 -12.10 -11.87 1.38
N MET A 120 -13.23 -12.55 1.38
CA MET A 120 -13.86 -13.17 0.21
C MET A 120 -15.20 -12.52 -0.10
N GLY A 121 -15.55 -12.44 -1.39
CA GLY A 121 -16.86 -11.94 -1.81
C GLY A 121 -16.83 -11.32 -3.20
N THR A 122 -17.98 -11.00 -3.73
CA THR A 122 -18.12 -10.41 -5.07
C THR A 122 -17.45 -9.04 -5.21
N VAL A 123 -17.37 -8.54 -6.43
CA VAL A 123 -16.78 -7.23 -6.72
C VAL A 123 -17.58 -6.11 -6.04
N GLY A 124 -16.86 -5.12 -5.49
CA GLY A 124 -17.46 -3.90 -4.93
C GLY A 124 -18.08 -4.01 -3.55
N VAL A 125 -17.98 -5.16 -2.85
CA VAL A 125 -18.54 -5.34 -1.49
C VAL A 125 -17.70 -4.73 -0.36
N GLY A 126 -16.51 -4.18 -0.67
CA GLY A 126 -15.67 -3.44 0.29
C GLY A 126 -14.48 -4.22 0.86
N LYS A 127 -14.04 -5.33 0.27
CA LYS A 127 -12.88 -6.15 0.71
C LYS A 127 -11.59 -5.33 0.82
N THR A 128 -11.18 -4.71 -0.29
CA THR A 128 -9.97 -3.88 -0.36
C THR A 128 -10.06 -2.67 0.57
N HIS A 129 -11.26 -2.08 0.73
CA HIS A 129 -11.47 -0.99 1.68
C HIS A 129 -11.12 -1.41 3.11
N LEU A 130 -11.63 -2.55 3.58
CA LEU A 130 -11.30 -3.06 4.92
C LEU A 130 -9.83 -3.45 5.05
N ALA A 131 -9.24 -4.10 4.04
CA ALA A 131 -7.82 -4.46 4.05
C ALA A 131 -6.92 -3.21 4.19
N VAL A 132 -7.21 -2.16 3.42
CA VAL A 132 -6.47 -0.88 3.50
C VAL A 132 -6.74 -0.17 4.83
N SER A 133 -7.97 -0.22 5.35
CA SER A 133 -8.28 0.39 6.67
C SER A 133 -7.49 -0.27 7.80
N ILE A 134 -7.33 -1.60 7.77
CA ILE A 134 -6.46 -2.33 8.71
C ILE A 134 -5.02 -1.85 8.57
N LEU A 135 -4.51 -1.85 7.33
CA LEU A 135 -3.12 -1.48 7.04
C LEU A 135 -2.83 -0.07 7.56
N LYS A 136 -3.70 0.91 7.29
CA LYS A 136 -3.54 2.28 7.78
C LYS A 136 -3.57 2.37 9.30
N GLY A 137 -4.54 1.71 9.94
CA GLY A 137 -4.61 1.69 11.40
C GLY A 137 -3.37 1.08 12.05
N LEU A 138 -2.74 0.07 11.43
CA LEU A 138 -1.49 -0.53 11.89
C LEU A 138 -0.29 0.39 11.60
N THR A 139 -0.24 1.02 10.43
CA THR A 139 0.79 2.02 10.09
C THR A 139 0.78 3.21 11.06
N GLU A 140 -0.41 3.71 11.43
CA GLU A 140 -0.58 4.77 12.44
C GLU A 140 -0.07 4.36 13.82
N ARG A 141 -0.07 3.07 14.12
CA ARG A 141 0.51 2.50 15.34
C ARG A 141 2.02 2.25 15.24
N GLY A 142 2.63 2.50 14.06
CA GLY A 142 4.07 2.42 13.84
C GLY A 142 4.57 1.08 13.32
N PHE A 143 3.69 0.18 12.89
CA PHE A 143 4.05 -1.08 12.26
C PHE A 143 4.44 -0.89 10.79
N ASP A 144 5.39 -1.69 10.31
CA ASP A 144 5.80 -1.69 8.91
C ASP A 144 4.79 -2.48 8.07
N CYS A 145 4.09 -1.77 7.18
CA CYS A 145 2.98 -2.29 6.41
C CYS A 145 3.20 -2.07 4.92
N LEU A 146 2.82 -3.06 4.10
CA LEU A 146 2.99 -3.00 2.66
C LEU A 146 1.72 -3.49 1.95
N PHE A 147 1.34 -2.79 0.88
CA PHE A 147 0.22 -3.16 0.01
C PHE A 147 0.73 -3.55 -1.38
N TYR A 148 0.24 -4.66 -1.90
CA TYR A 148 0.38 -5.03 -3.30
C TYR A 148 -0.94 -5.58 -3.86
N GLU A 149 -1.32 -5.12 -5.05
CA GLU A 149 -2.23 -5.86 -5.91
C GLU A 149 -1.41 -6.99 -6.56
N PHE A 150 -1.90 -8.24 -6.45
CA PHE A 150 -1.10 -9.41 -6.80
C PHE A 150 -0.69 -9.45 -8.27
N GLY A 151 -1.58 -9.06 -9.20
CA GLY A 151 -1.26 -9.01 -10.62
C GLY A 151 -0.22 -7.94 -10.97
N ALA A 152 -0.23 -6.80 -10.27
CA ALA A 152 0.78 -5.76 -10.42
C ALA A 152 2.15 -6.24 -9.92
N LEU A 153 2.17 -6.96 -8.79
CA LEU A 153 3.38 -7.58 -8.27
C LEU A 153 4.00 -8.57 -9.26
N LEU A 154 3.18 -9.44 -9.85
CA LEU A 154 3.65 -10.40 -10.87
C LEU A 154 4.31 -9.69 -12.06
N LYS A 155 3.73 -8.57 -12.53
CA LYS A 155 4.32 -7.76 -13.61
C LYS A 155 5.65 -7.12 -13.18
N GLU A 156 5.75 -6.64 -11.94
CA GLU A 156 7.00 -6.07 -11.41
C GLU A 156 8.11 -7.13 -11.35
N ILE A 157 7.78 -8.36 -10.94
CA ILE A 157 8.72 -9.49 -10.96
C ILE A 157 9.12 -9.85 -12.40
N GLN A 158 8.18 -9.96 -13.33
CA GLN A 158 8.49 -10.25 -14.74
C GLN A 158 9.39 -9.17 -15.36
N ASN A 159 9.14 -7.91 -15.06
CA ASN A 159 9.97 -6.82 -15.54
C ASN A 159 11.41 -6.87 -14.99
N SER A 160 11.61 -7.44 -13.80
CA SER A 160 12.96 -7.60 -13.23
C SER A 160 13.84 -8.61 -13.97
N TYR A 161 13.26 -9.48 -14.80
CA TYR A 161 14.01 -10.40 -15.65
C TYR A 161 14.63 -9.74 -16.90
N ASN A 162 14.19 -8.53 -17.24
CA ASN A 162 14.80 -7.80 -18.35
C ASN A 162 16.18 -7.29 -17.96
N THR A 163 17.20 -7.65 -18.74
CA THR A 163 18.61 -7.25 -18.51
C THR A 163 18.83 -5.74 -18.57
N SER A 164 17.92 -4.99 -19.21
CA SER A 164 17.94 -3.52 -19.25
C SER A 164 17.49 -2.87 -17.93
N THR A 165 16.81 -3.61 -17.06
CA THR A 165 16.42 -3.13 -15.75
C THR A 165 17.50 -3.48 -14.73
N GLN A 166 18.00 -2.50 -13.97
CA GLN A 166 18.98 -2.74 -12.89
C GLN A 166 18.34 -3.36 -11.64
N THR A 167 17.13 -3.91 -11.77
CA THR A 167 16.34 -4.48 -10.67
C THR A 167 16.37 -6.00 -10.77
N SER A 168 16.75 -6.69 -9.71
CA SER A 168 16.65 -8.14 -9.60
C SER A 168 15.35 -8.58 -8.97
N GLU A 169 14.92 -9.83 -9.23
CA GLU A 169 13.74 -10.42 -8.57
C GLU A 169 13.84 -10.31 -7.04
N LEU A 170 15.01 -10.55 -6.47
CA LEU A 170 15.24 -10.43 -5.02
C LEU A 170 14.97 -9.02 -4.51
N LYS A 171 15.31 -7.97 -5.27
CA LYS A 171 14.99 -6.58 -4.87
C LYS A 171 13.49 -6.30 -4.86
N VAL A 172 12.72 -6.96 -5.71
CA VAL A 172 11.26 -6.84 -5.74
C VAL A 172 10.63 -7.61 -4.57
N LEU A 173 11.12 -8.82 -4.30
CA LEU A 173 10.56 -9.71 -3.29
C LEU A 173 11.01 -9.41 -1.86
N ALA A 174 12.21 -8.85 -1.65
CA ALA A 174 12.74 -8.57 -0.32
C ALA A 174 11.77 -7.74 0.56
N PRO A 175 11.20 -6.61 0.11
CA PRO A 175 10.23 -5.86 0.92
C PRO A 175 8.99 -6.68 1.29
N ILE A 176 8.57 -7.61 0.41
CA ILE A 176 7.40 -8.47 0.62
C ILE A 176 7.69 -9.54 1.67
N PHE A 177 8.91 -10.05 1.70
CA PHE A 177 9.35 -11.01 2.70
C PHE A 177 9.60 -10.36 4.05
N GLU A 178 10.14 -9.13 4.09
CA GLU A 178 10.63 -8.47 5.30
C GLU A 178 9.55 -7.69 6.05
N THR A 179 8.55 -7.11 5.35
CA THR A 179 7.51 -6.31 6.01
C THR A 179 6.74 -7.12 7.07
N GLU A 180 6.42 -6.49 8.19
CA GLU A 180 5.64 -7.15 9.26
C GLU A 180 4.23 -7.51 8.78
N ILE A 181 3.56 -6.57 8.13
CA ILE A 181 2.18 -6.72 7.68
C ILE A 181 2.09 -6.53 6.17
N LEU A 182 1.57 -7.52 5.47
CA LEU A 182 1.37 -7.48 4.03
C LEU A 182 -0.11 -7.58 3.67
N VAL A 183 -0.57 -6.69 2.79
CA VAL A 183 -1.84 -6.85 2.07
C VAL A 183 -1.53 -7.33 0.65
N LEU A 184 -2.05 -8.50 0.28
CA LEU A 184 -2.07 -9.01 -1.08
C LEU A 184 -3.50 -8.97 -1.61
N ASP A 185 -3.77 -7.98 -2.43
CA ASP A 185 -5.10 -7.70 -2.98
C ASP A 185 -5.34 -8.51 -4.27
N GLU A 186 -6.57 -8.98 -4.45
CA GLU A 186 -7.06 -9.70 -5.64
C GLU A 186 -6.32 -11.01 -5.96
N ILE A 187 -5.99 -11.83 -4.95
CA ILE A 187 -5.39 -13.14 -5.20
C ILE A 187 -6.33 -14.05 -6.01
N GLY A 188 -5.73 -14.82 -6.92
CA GLY A 188 -6.47 -15.71 -7.83
C GLY A 188 -7.00 -15.01 -9.08
N ALA A 189 -6.96 -13.67 -9.20
CA ALA A 189 -7.42 -12.96 -10.39
C ALA A 189 -6.55 -13.21 -11.64
N SER A 190 -5.24 -13.36 -11.46
CA SER A 190 -4.32 -13.67 -12.55
C SER A 190 -4.54 -15.10 -13.09
N LYS A 191 -4.28 -15.32 -14.38
CA LYS A 191 -4.38 -16.66 -14.98
C LYS A 191 -3.44 -17.64 -14.26
N PRO A 192 -3.93 -18.81 -13.83
CA PRO A 192 -3.17 -19.75 -13.00
C PRO A 192 -2.17 -20.56 -13.84
N THR A 193 -1.07 -19.93 -14.25
CA THR A 193 0.09 -20.62 -14.84
C THR A 193 0.96 -21.20 -13.72
N ASP A 194 1.81 -22.17 -14.04
CA ASP A 194 2.73 -22.78 -13.07
C ASP A 194 3.62 -21.70 -12.43
N TRP A 195 4.18 -20.79 -13.25
CA TRP A 195 4.99 -19.67 -12.74
C TRP A 195 4.22 -18.79 -11.74
N VAL A 196 2.95 -18.46 -12.01
CA VAL A 196 2.11 -17.68 -11.09
C VAL A 196 1.89 -18.42 -9.78
N ARG A 197 1.63 -19.73 -9.84
CA ARG A 197 1.45 -20.59 -8.66
C ARG A 197 2.73 -20.71 -7.86
N ASP A 198 3.87 -20.92 -8.52
CA ASP A 198 5.18 -21.04 -7.88
C ASP A 198 5.59 -19.74 -7.20
N THR A 199 5.40 -18.60 -7.85
CA THR A 199 5.66 -17.27 -7.28
C THR A 199 4.78 -17.03 -6.04
N MET A 200 3.49 -17.32 -6.13
CA MET A 200 2.57 -17.21 -4.99
C MET A 200 2.98 -18.15 -3.86
N MET A 201 3.36 -19.39 -4.19
CA MET A 201 3.84 -20.39 -3.23
C MET A 201 5.08 -19.89 -2.48
N GLN A 202 6.05 -19.32 -3.21
CA GLN A 202 7.27 -18.77 -2.62
C GLN A 202 6.96 -17.65 -1.61
N ILE A 203 6.10 -16.70 -1.99
CA ILE A 203 5.71 -15.58 -1.12
C ILE A 203 4.99 -16.09 0.13
N ILE A 204 3.97 -16.93 -0.06
CA ILE A 204 3.14 -17.41 1.05
C ILE A 204 3.95 -18.30 1.98
N ASN A 205 4.79 -19.21 1.45
CA ASN A 205 5.63 -20.07 2.27
C ASN A 205 6.62 -19.29 3.14
N ASN A 206 7.28 -18.29 2.57
CA ASN A 206 8.19 -17.45 3.33
C ASN A 206 7.45 -16.80 4.51
N ARG A 207 6.31 -16.15 4.25
CA ARG A 207 5.55 -15.46 5.28
C ARG A 207 4.89 -16.41 6.30
N TYR A 208 4.48 -17.59 5.85
CA TYR A 208 3.96 -18.66 6.71
C TYR A 208 5.02 -19.13 7.71
N ASN A 209 6.22 -19.46 7.23
CA ASN A 209 7.31 -19.95 8.05
C ASN A 209 7.78 -18.89 9.07
N GLU A 210 7.80 -17.62 8.67
CA GLU A 210 8.16 -16.48 9.51
C GLU A 210 7.01 -15.95 10.39
N LYS A 211 5.83 -16.59 10.33
CA LYS A 211 4.60 -16.20 11.06
C LYS A 211 4.22 -14.72 10.86
N ARG A 212 4.46 -14.17 9.67
CA ARG A 212 4.19 -12.76 9.35
C ARG A 212 2.74 -12.53 9.02
N LEU A 213 2.13 -11.51 9.62
CA LEU A 213 0.73 -11.19 9.39
C LEU A 213 0.48 -10.87 7.91
N THR A 214 -0.47 -11.56 7.30
CA THR A 214 -0.83 -11.34 5.91
C THR A 214 -2.35 -11.24 5.76
N ILE A 215 -2.78 -10.24 5.00
CA ILE A 215 -4.19 -9.98 4.69
C ILE A 215 -4.36 -10.19 3.19
N PHE A 216 -5.32 -11.02 2.84
CA PHE A 216 -5.64 -11.33 1.45
C PHE A 216 -7.05 -10.85 1.11
N THR A 217 -7.26 -10.48 -0.15
CA THR A 217 -8.59 -10.31 -0.72
C THR A 217 -8.75 -11.18 -1.96
N THR A 218 -9.96 -11.64 -2.21
CA THR A 218 -10.29 -12.41 -3.41
C THR A 218 -11.75 -12.23 -3.82
N ASN A 219 -12.01 -12.34 -5.12
CA ASN A 219 -13.37 -12.39 -5.66
C ASN A 219 -13.90 -13.82 -5.79
N PHE A 220 -13.05 -14.82 -5.56
CA PHE A 220 -13.42 -16.22 -5.63
C PHE A 220 -13.99 -16.71 -4.31
N SER A 221 -14.99 -17.61 -4.38
CA SER A 221 -15.57 -18.32 -3.23
C SER A 221 -14.71 -19.52 -2.84
N ASP A 222 -14.96 -20.06 -1.64
CA ASP A 222 -14.33 -21.31 -1.17
C ASP A 222 -15.08 -22.56 -1.63
N SER A 223 -16.37 -22.42 -1.96
CA SER A 223 -17.21 -23.53 -2.34
C SER A 223 -18.07 -23.18 -3.55
N ARG A 224 -18.33 -24.18 -4.37
CA ARG A 224 -19.31 -24.08 -5.46
C ARG A 224 -20.70 -24.19 -4.84
N LYS A 225 -21.58 -23.23 -5.14
CA LYS A 225 -22.99 -23.32 -4.72
C LYS A 225 -23.77 -24.35 -5.54
N ASN A 226 -23.38 -24.55 -6.80
CA ASN A 226 -23.94 -25.54 -7.73
C ASN A 226 -22.83 -26.07 -8.63
N ASP A 227 -22.97 -27.26 -9.21
CA ASP A 227 -22.02 -27.88 -10.15
C ASP A 227 -21.74 -27.05 -11.43
N LYS A 228 -22.54 -26.03 -11.70
CA LYS A 228 -22.41 -25.12 -12.86
C LYS A 228 -21.75 -23.79 -12.52
N GLU A 229 -21.44 -23.52 -11.25
CA GLU A 229 -20.77 -22.29 -10.85
C GLU A 229 -19.28 -22.36 -11.15
N GLY A 230 -18.72 -21.21 -11.53
CA GLY A 230 -17.34 -21.04 -12.01
C GLY A 230 -16.25 -21.50 -11.01
N GLU A 231 -15.04 -21.16 -11.32
CA GLU A 231 -13.85 -21.52 -10.53
C GLU A 231 -13.96 -21.01 -9.08
N ILE A 232 -13.49 -21.83 -8.15
CA ILE A 232 -13.30 -21.46 -6.73
C ILE A 232 -11.85 -21.02 -6.48
N LEU A 233 -11.57 -20.46 -5.30
CA LEU A 233 -10.21 -19.99 -4.98
C LEU A 233 -9.18 -21.13 -5.09
N GLU A 234 -9.53 -22.32 -4.65
CA GLU A 234 -8.64 -23.51 -4.70
C GLU A 234 -8.25 -23.88 -6.13
N ASP A 235 -9.16 -23.76 -7.10
CA ASP A 235 -8.86 -24.00 -8.53
C ASP A 235 -7.81 -23.01 -9.05
N ARG A 236 -7.82 -21.78 -8.51
CA ARG A 236 -6.94 -20.67 -8.92
C ARG A 236 -5.55 -20.74 -8.29
N ILE A 237 -5.47 -21.07 -7.00
CA ILE A 237 -4.20 -21.04 -6.25
C ILE A 237 -3.65 -22.42 -5.92
N GLY A 238 -4.47 -23.47 -6.06
CA GLY A 238 -4.12 -24.85 -5.73
C GLY A 238 -4.35 -25.22 -4.27
N VAL A 239 -4.60 -26.52 -4.05
CA VAL A 239 -4.91 -27.12 -2.72
C VAL A 239 -3.84 -26.80 -1.66
N PRO A 240 -2.52 -26.92 -1.96
CA PRO A 240 -1.50 -26.69 -0.93
C PRO A 240 -1.49 -25.26 -0.39
N LEU A 241 -1.69 -24.27 -1.27
CA LEU A 241 -1.76 -22.87 -0.86
C LEU A 241 -3.02 -22.59 -0.07
N ARG A 242 -4.18 -23.10 -0.56
CA ARG A 242 -5.43 -22.91 0.18
C ARG A 242 -5.37 -23.48 1.59
N SER A 243 -4.74 -24.64 1.77
CA SER A 243 -4.51 -25.24 3.09
C SER A 243 -3.73 -24.32 4.03
N ARG A 244 -2.63 -23.70 3.57
CA ARG A 244 -1.87 -22.72 4.36
C ARG A 244 -2.68 -21.49 4.72
N LEU A 245 -3.49 -21.00 3.78
CA LEU A 245 -4.35 -19.84 4.07
C LEU A 245 -5.37 -20.12 5.17
N TYR A 246 -5.85 -21.37 5.33
CA TYR A 246 -6.73 -21.74 6.45
C TYR A 246 -6.03 -21.58 7.81
N GLU A 247 -4.74 -21.83 7.88
CA GLU A 247 -3.97 -21.66 9.11
C GLU A 247 -3.59 -20.20 9.34
N MET A 248 -3.04 -19.53 8.31
CA MET A 248 -2.55 -18.14 8.38
C MET A 248 -3.65 -17.11 8.62
N CYS A 249 -4.87 -17.38 8.13
CA CYS A 249 -5.91 -16.36 8.05
C CYS A 249 -7.26 -16.86 8.57
N LYS A 250 -8.04 -15.93 9.11
CA LYS A 250 -9.48 -16.13 9.26
C LYS A 250 -10.16 -15.75 7.94
N THR A 251 -10.91 -16.68 7.37
CA THR A 251 -11.76 -16.41 6.20
C THR A 251 -12.98 -15.58 6.63
N VAL A 252 -13.20 -14.47 5.95
CA VAL A 252 -14.28 -13.50 6.20
C VAL A 252 -15.04 -13.29 4.91
N VAL A 253 -16.23 -13.87 4.80
CA VAL A 253 -17.09 -13.73 3.62
C VAL A 253 -17.92 -12.46 3.72
N ILE A 254 -17.85 -11.62 2.68
CA ILE A 254 -18.58 -10.37 2.56
C ILE A 254 -19.55 -10.49 1.38
N GLU A 255 -20.82 -10.40 1.67
CA GLU A 255 -21.90 -10.44 0.69
C GLU A 255 -22.44 -9.04 0.44
N GLY A 256 -23.04 -8.83 -0.73
CA GLY A 256 -23.69 -7.56 -1.06
C GLY A 256 -23.59 -7.22 -2.54
N GLU A 257 -24.22 -6.09 -2.87
CA GLU A 257 -24.13 -5.49 -4.19
C GLU A 257 -22.85 -4.68 -4.36
N ASP A 258 -22.45 -4.45 -5.60
CA ASP A 258 -21.34 -3.55 -5.90
C ASP A 258 -21.70 -2.11 -5.47
N TYR A 259 -21.01 -1.63 -4.42
CA TYR A 259 -21.18 -0.27 -3.89
C TYR A 259 -20.97 0.83 -4.94
N ARG A 260 -20.12 0.58 -5.93
CA ARG A 260 -19.83 1.57 -7.01
C ARG A 260 -21.06 1.88 -7.85
N LYS A 261 -21.98 0.90 -8.02
CA LYS A 261 -23.24 1.11 -8.73
C LYS A 261 -24.15 2.09 -7.99
N ARG A 262 -24.08 2.15 -6.66
CA ARG A 262 -24.85 3.11 -5.85
C ARG A 262 -24.32 4.54 -5.95
N LEU A 263 -23.03 4.72 -6.25
CA LEU A 263 -22.44 6.04 -6.46
C LEU A 263 -22.81 6.62 -7.83
N GLY A 264 -22.95 5.78 -8.86
CA GLY A 264 -23.32 6.17 -10.23
C GLY A 264 -24.82 6.42 -10.44
N GLY A 265 -25.67 6.04 -9.51
CA GLY A 265 -27.14 6.20 -9.61
C GLY A 265 -27.70 7.50 -9.03
N LYS A 266 -26.88 8.49 -8.73
CA LYS A 266 -27.28 9.85 -8.31
C LYS A 266 -27.03 10.83 -9.46
N THR A 267 -27.68 10.61 -10.58
CA THR A 267 -27.89 11.62 -11.63
C THR A 267 -29.38 11.95 -11.70
#